data_00445f1b502e824ffd63d703cef37b53
#
_entry.id   00445f1b502e824ffd63d703cef37b53
#
_cell.length_a   1.000
_cell.length_b   1.000
_cell.length_c   1.000
_cell.angle_alpha   90.00
_cell.angle_beta   90.00
_cell.angle_gamma   90.00
#
_symmetry.space_group_name_H-M   'P 1'
#
loop_
_entity.id
_entity.type
_entity.pdbx_description
1 polymer ?
#
loop_
_entity_poly.entity_id
_entity_poly.type
_entity_poly.pdbx_seq_one_letter_code
_entity_poly.pdbx_strand_id
1 'polypeptide(L)'
;MVEFMTETTRRPTGVPRPAGAKWPTGPGSAETLPRPAAGGGTGGPAAFDGHDGHDAAVILERSRASVDPELRTAVASLPAAMRRIARYHFGWEHADGSPAAGNGGKAIRPALVLTAATALGGPPARAVAARAAAAVELVHNFTLLHDDVMDRDATRRHRPTAWTVFGENDAILAGDALQALALGLLAENPHPASPAAAARLAACVVELCEGQRADTALERRAPGEVTLAEVLVMAEAKTGALLGCACAVGALYAGAGEEEVGALDAFGRQAGLAFQLIDDVIGIWGDPARTGKPAGADLAARKKSLPVVAALTSGTPAAAELAELYARPHQQGEEERMTLVVERAGGRDWAQAQAADRMARAVDDLARAVPDPANAGGLLALAEFVTRRTS
;
A
#
# COMPACT_ATOMS: atom_id res chain seq x y z
N MET A 1 4.78 34.98 -37.64
CA MET A 1 5.59 36.10 -37.16
C MET A 1 4.87 36.63 -35.92
N VAL A 2 5.20 36.08 -34.74
CA VAL A 2 4.73 36.52 -33.43
C VAL A 2 5.96 36.55 -32.54
N GLU A 3 6.26 37.72 -32.02
CA GLU A 3 7.44 38.04 -31.22
C GLU A 3 7.34 37.40 -29.82
N PHE A 4 8.45 36.81 -29.38
CA PHE A 4 8.65 36.39 -27.98
C PHE A 4 9.07 37.62 -27.16
N MET A 5 8.22 38.07 -26.25
CA MET A 5 8.60 38.98 -25.17
C MET A 5 9.22 38.18 -24.01
N THR A 6 10.50 38.46 -23.76
CA THR A 6 11.23 38.01 -22.58
C THR A 6 10.88 38.91 -21.41
N GLU A 7 10.20 38.36 -20.41
CA GLU A 7 9.96 39.02 -19.14
C GLU A 7 10.80 38.36 -18.03
N THR A 8 11.77 39.14 -17.59
CA THR A 8 12.68 38.81 -16.47
C THR A 8 11.92 38.99 -15.16
N THR A 9 11.44 37.95 -14.51
CA THR A 9 10.87 38.01 -13.17
C THR A 9 11.91 37.74 -12.10
N ARG A 10 12.07 38.75 -11.21
CA ARG A 10 12.88 38.78 -9.99
C ARG A 10 12.44 37.69 -9.04
N ARG A 11 13.42 36.98 -8.44
CA ARG A 11 13.23 36.06 -7.32
C ARG A 11 12.77 36.84 -6.07
N PRO A 12 11.77 36.38 -5.33
CA PRO A 12 11.54 36.85 -3.96
C PRO A 12 12.50 36.16 -3.01
N THR A 13 13.12 36.98 -2.16
CA THR A 13 14.01 36.62 -1.07
C THR A 13 13.21 36.14 0.15
N GLY A 14 13.65 35.01 0.75
CA GLY A 14 13.60 34.82 2.19
C GLY A 14 12.30 34.28 2.78
N VAL A 15 12.20 32.92 2.87
CA VAL A 15 11.41 32.26 3.91
C VAL A 15 12.39 31.71 4.95
N PRO A 16 12.25 32.03 6.26
CA PRO A 16 13.17 31.51 7.27
C PRO A 16 12.94 30.01 7.51
N ARG A 17 14.05 29.26 7.53
CA ARG A 17 14.07 27.84 7.94
C ARG A 17 13.78 27.75 9.44
N PRO A 18 12.93 26.83 9.91
CA PRO A 18 12.86 26.50 11.32
C PRO A 18 14.13 25.79 11.78
N ALA A 19 14.63 26.22 12.93
CA ALA A 19 15.86 25.75 13.56
C ALA A 19 15.75 24.28 13.98
N GLY A 20 16.89 23.59 13.80
CA GLY A 20 17.13 22.18 13.97
C GLY A 20 16.59 21.50 15.21
N ALA A 21 15.86 20.43 15.01
CA ALA A 21 15.72 19.35 15.97
C ALA A 21 16.95 18.43 15.83
N LYS A 22 17.78 18.39 16.87
CA LYS A 22 18.91 17.46 16.98
C LYS A 22 18.38 16.09 17.37
N TRP A 23 18.63 15.11 16.52
CA TRP A 23 18.44 13.69 16.88
C TRP A 23 19.59 13.24 17.77
N PRO A 24 19.34 12.43 18.84
CA PRO A 24 20.40 11.90 19.67
C PRO A 24 21.15 10.81 18.91
N THR A 25 22.45 11.03 18.73
CA THR A 25 23.42 10.02 18.28
C THR A 25 24.08 9.42 19.54
N GLY A 26 24.00 8.07 19.68
CA GLY A 26 24.86 7.34 20.61
C GLY A 26 24.18 6.09 21.19
N PRO A 27 24.89 4.94 21.23
CA PRO A 27 24.36 3.71 21.79
C PRO A 27 24.28 3.79 23.31
N GLY A 28 23.08 3.83 23.85
CA GLY A 28 22.81 3.66 25.27
C GLY A 28 22.90 2.18 25.66
N SER A 29 23.71 1.91 26.66
CA SER A 29 23.99 0.62 27.30
C SER A 29 22.72 -0.13 27.65
N ALA A 30 22.70 -1.42 27.36
CA ALA A 30 21.65 -2.36 27.76
C ALA A 30 21.62 -2.45 29.30
N GLU A 31 20.62 -1.85 29.91
CA GLU A 31 20.26 -2.12 31.31
C GLU A 31 19.36 -3.34 31.35
N THR A 32 19.87 -4.38 32.01
CA THR A 32 19.19 -5.64 32.28
C THR A 32 18.00 -5.39 33.22
N LEU A 33 16.78 -5.55 32.74
CA LEU A 33 15.59 -5.57 33.58
C LEU A 33 15.49 -6.90 34.36
N PRO A 34 15.12 -6.87 35.65
CA PRO A 34 15.03 -8.08 36.48
C PRO A 34 13.82 -8.95 36.07
N ARG A 35 14.04 -10.27 36.07
CA ARG A 35 12.99 -11.29 35.91
C ARG A 35 11.94 -11.15 37.01
N PRO A 36 10.65 -11.15 36.70
CA PRO A 36 9.63 -11.32 37.71
C PRO A 36 9.57 -12.79 38.19
N ALA A 37 9.44 -12.92 39.51
CA ALA A 37 9.33 -14.18 40.21
C ALA A 37 8.05 -14.94 39.81
N ALA A 38 8.14 -16.27 39.71
CA ALA A 38 7.02 -17.16 39.49
C ALA A 38 6.07 -17.11 40.70
N GLY A 39 4.87 -16.55 40.47
CA GLY A 39 3.74 -16.64 41.39
C GLY A 39 2.59 -17.28 40.63
N GLY A 40 2.19 -18.50 41.04
CA GLY A 40 1.06 -19.24 40.47
C GLY A 40 -0.26 -18.50 40.72
N GLY A 41 -0.99 -18.27 39.66
CA GLY A 41 -2.35 -17.78 39.62
C GLY A 41 -2.99 -18.23 38.33
N THR A 42 -3.83 -19.25 38.37
CA THR A 42 -4.68 -19.73 37.29
C THR A 42 -5.73 -18.67 36.94
N GLY A 43 -5.48 -17.98 35.89
CA GLY A 43 -6.41 -17.00 35.26
C GLY A 43 -5.81 -16.60 33.94
N GLY A 44 -5.98 -17.42 32.90
CA GLY A 44 -5.66 -17.03 31.53
C GLY A 44 -6.52 -15.83 31.10
N PRO A 45 -6.00 -14.90 30.28
CA PRO A 45 -6.83 -13.87 29.69
C PRO A 45 -7.96 -14.54 28.92
N ALA A 46 -9.20 -14.13 29.21
CA ALA A 46 -10.39 -14.61 28.53
C ALA A 46 -10.17 -14.45 27.02
N ALA A 47 -10.24 -15.57 26.32
CA ALA A 47 -10.31 -15.57 24.87
C ALA A 47 -11.53 -14.72 24.48
N PHE A 48 -11.30 -13.70 23.68
CA PHE A 48 -12.36 -12.92 23.05
C PHE A 48 -13.05 -13.82 22.00
N ASP A 49 -14.05 -14.59 22.44
CA ASP A 49 -14.98 -15.33 21.59
C ASP A 49 -16.07 -14.37 21.04
N GLY A 50 -15.65 -13.44 20.21
CA GLY A 50 -16.52 -12.53 19.46
C GLY A 50 -16.30 -12.65 17.97
N HIS A 51 -16.18 -13.85 17.42
CA HIS A 51 -15.58 -14.09 16.09
C HIS A 51 -16.46 -13.84 14.86
N ASP A 52 -17.77 -13.67 14.98
CA ASP A 52 -18.64 -13.66 13.79
C ASP A 52 -18.83 -12.30 13.10
N GLY A 53 -18.39 -11.19 13.71
CA GLY A 53 -18.52 -9.84 13.12
C GLY A 53 -17.22 -9.26 12.55
N HIS A 54 -16.06 -9.81 12.90
CA HIS A 54 -14.74 -9.24 12.59
C HIS A 54 -13.83 -10.18 11.79
N ASP A 55 -14.37 -11.21 11.14
CA ASP A 55 -13.60 -12.03 10.20
C ASP A 55 -13.28 -11.20 8.95
N ALA A 56 -11.98 -11.01 8.70
CA ALA A 56 -11.50 -10.24 7.54
C ALA A 56 -12.01 -10.81 6.21
N ALA A 57 -12.16 -12.12 6.06
CA ALA A 57 -12.66 -12.74 4.84
C ALA A 57 -14.14 -12.35 4.60
N VAL A 58 -14.96 -12.37 5.64
CA VAL A 58 -16.36 -11.94 5.59
C VAL A 58 -16.47 -10.44 5.28
N ILE A 59 -15.61 -9.60 5.90
CA ILE A 59 -15.57 -8.16 5.63
C ILE A 59 -15.22 -7.90 4.17
N LEU A 60 -14.21 -8.58 3.64
CA LEU A 60 -13.76 -8.44 2.25
C LEU A 60 -14.86 -8.87 1.25
N GLU A 61 -15.53 -9.99 1.51
CA GLU A 61 -16.63 -10.47 0.66
C GLU A 61 -17.82 -9.50 0.66
N ARG A 62 -18.28 -9.06 1.83
CA ARG A 62 -19.35 -8.08 1.96
C ARG A 62 -19.01 -6.73 1.31
N SER A 63 -17.74 -6.31 1.42
CA SER A 63 -17.27 -5.08 0.81
C SER A 63 -17.24 -5.19 -0.70
N ARG A 64 -16.78 -6.32 -1.24
CA ARG A 64 -16.83 -6.60 -2.67
C ARG A 64 -18.27 -6.57 -3.19
N ALA A 65 -19.20 -7.27 -2.52
CA ALA A 65 -20.61 -7.28 -2.91
C ALA A 65 -21.22 -5.88 -2.95
N SER A 66 -20.81 -4.98 -2.05
CA SER A 66 -21.28 -3.59 -2.02
C SER A 66 -20.66 -2.72 -3.12
N VAL A 67 -19.42 -2.97 -3.52
CA VAL A 67 -18.63 -2.07 -4.41
C VAL A 67 -18.66 -2.53 -5.87
N ASP A 68 -18.75 -3.83 -6.16
CA ASP A 68 -18.78 -4.37 -7.52
C ASP A 68 -19.87 -3.74 -8.40
N PRO A 69 -21.11 -3.50 -7.95
CA PRO A 69 -22.14 -2.83 -8.75
C PRO A 69 -21.75 -1.41 -9.16
N GLU A 70 -21.15 -0.64 -8.24
CA GLU A 70 -20.68 0.72 -8.48
C GLU A 70 -19.53 0.73 -9.49
N LEU A 71 -18.54 -0.18 -9.33
CA LEU A 71 -17.42 -0.34 -10.26
C LEU A 71 -17.90 -0.70 -11.67
N ARG A 72 -18.83 -1.68 -11.78
CA ARG A 72 -19.37 -2.09 -13.07
C ARG A 72 -20.13 -0.98 -13.77
N THR A 73 -20.93 -0.22 -13.02
CA THR A 73 -21.68 0.93 -13.53
C THR A 73 -20.70 2.02 -14.01
N ALA A 74 -19.70 2.35 -13.21
CA ALA A 74 -18.70 3.32 -13.56
C ALA A 74 -17.90 2.92 -14.81
N VAL A 75 -17.36 1.70 -14.85
CA VAL A 75 -16.63 1.19 -16.02
C VAL A 75 -17.51 1.10 -17.26
N ALA A 76 -18.81 0.83 -17.12
CA ALA A 76 -19.75 0.80 -18.25
C ALA A 76 -19.91 2.17 -18.94
N SER A 77 -19.69 3.27 -18.24
CA SER A 77 -19.75 4.64 -18.81
C SER A 77 -18.54 4.99 -19.69
N LEU A 78 -17.44 4.24 -19.60
CA LEU A 78 -16.25 4.49 -20.42
C LEU A 78 -16.49 4.26 -21.91
N PRO A 79 -15.76 4.94 -22.80
CA PRO A 79 -15.72 4.63 -24.22
C PRO A 79 -15.38 3.16 -24.48
N ALA A 80 -15.90 2.59 -25.57
CA ALA A 80 -15.88 1.14 -25.82
C ALA A 80 -14.48 0.51 -25.71
N ALA A 81 -13.44 1.17 -26.24
CA ALA A 81 -12.05 0.69 -26.18
C ALA A 81 -11.55 0.62 -24.73
N MET A 82 -11.66 1.73 -23.98
CA MET A 82 -11.21 1.80 -22.57
C MET A 82 -12.01 0.85 -21.68
N ARG A 83 -13.32 0.75 -21.89
CA ARG A 83 -14.20 -0.18 -21.18
C ARG A 83 -13.77 -1.64 -21.37
N ARG A 84 -13.39 -2.04 -22.60
CA ARG A 84 -12.90 -3.40 -22.88
C ARG A 84 -11.63 -3.70 -22.09
N ILE A 85 -10.66 -2.80 -22.10
CA ILE A 85 -9.40 -2.96 -21.37
C ILE A 85 -9.65 -3.02 -19.86
N ALA A 86 -10.47 -2.11 -19.31
CA ALA A 86 -10.83 -2.11 -17.91
C ALA A 86 -11.51 -3.42 -17.48
N ARG A 87 -12.50 -3.92 -18.24
CA ARG A 87 -13.17 -5.19 -17.94
C ARG A 87 -12.23 -6.38 -17.97
N TYR A 88 -11.30 -6.39 -18.92
CA TYR A 88 -10.23 -7.38 -18.95
C TYR A 88 -9.35 -7.29 -17.72
N HIS A 89 -8.86 -6.10 -17.37
CA HIS A 89 -7.98 -5.87 -16.23
C HIS A 89 -8.64 -6.28 -14.91
N PHE A 90 -9.92 -5.93 -14.70
CA PHE A 90 -10.71 -6.39 -13.55
C PHE A 90 -11.00 -7.90 -13.54
N GLY A 91 -10.72 -8.61 -14.63
CA GLY A 91 -10.98 -10.04 -14.74
C GLY A 91 -12.44 -10.39 -14.99
N TRP A 92 -13.26 -9.43 -15.43
CA TRP A 92 -14.66 -9.67 -15.76
C TRP A 92 -14.87 -10.26 -17.15
N GLU A 93 -13.92 -10.05 -18.04
CA GLU A 93 -13.93 -10.55 -19.41
C GLU A 93 -12.55 -11.12 -19.82
N HIS A 94 -12.56 -12.02 -20.77
CA HIS A 94 -11.37 -12.47 -21.50
C HIS A 94 -10.97 -11.46 -22.59
N ALA A 95 -9.82 -11.64 -23.23
CA ALA A 95 -9.34 -10.75 -24.28
C ALA A 95 -10.28 -10.69 -25.50
N ASP A 96 -11.04 -11.74 -25.75
CA ASP A 96 -12.05 -11.83 -26.82
C ASP A 96 -13.41 -11.20 -26.44
N GLY A 97 -13.56 -10.70 -25.20
CA GLY A 97 -14.79 -10.12 -24.69
C GLY A 97 -15.77 -11.12 -24.07
N SER A 98 -15.44 -12.42 -24.07
CA SER A 98 -16.28 -13.43 -23.42
C SER A 98 -16.21 -13.26 -21.89
N PRO A 99 -17.31 -13.57 -21.14
CA PRO A 99 -17.34 -13.45 -19.69
C PRO A 99 -16.25 -14.32 -19.03
N ALA A 100 -15.57 -13.75 -18.04
CA ALA A 100 -14.60 -14.46 -17.22
C ALA A 100 -15.08 -14.48 -15.76
N ALA A 101 -14.87 -15.61 -15.07
CA ALA A 101 -15.10 -15.75 -13.63
C ALA A 101 -13.88 -15.22 -12.83
N GLY A 102 -13.27 -14.13 -13.28
CA GLY A 102 -12.05 -13.61 -12.73
C GLY A 102 -12.27 -12.90 -11.40
N ASN A 103 -11.24 -12.96 -10.58
CA ASN A 103 -11.20 -12.31 -9.28
C ASN A 103 -10.41 -10.98 -9.41
N GLY A 104 -11.09 -9.85 -9.26
CA GLY A 104 -10.51 -8.50 -9.30
C GLY A 104 -9.50 -8.18 -8.18
N GLY A 105 -9.06 -9.17 -7.40
CA GLY A 105 -8.18 -9.00 -6.25
C GLY A 105 -8.93 -9.11 -4.91
N LYS A 106 -8.27 -8.76 -3.81
CA LYS A 106 -8.83 -8.93 -2.44
C LYS A 106 -9.76 -7.80 -2.01
N ALA A 107 -9.88 -6.71 -2.78
CA ALA A 107 -10.70 -5.53 -2.49
C ALA A 107 -10.43 -4.92 -1.08
N ILE A 108 -9.17 -4.92 -0.65
CA ILE A 108 -8.78 -4.45 0.69
C ILE A 108 -9.07 -2.95 0.85
N ARG A 109 -8.75 -2.14 -0.16
CA ARG A 109 -8.92 -0.68 -0.12
C ARG A 109 -10.39 -0.27 -0.01
N PRO A 110 -11.30 -0.81 -0.85
CA PRO A 110 -12.73 -0.62 -0.63
C PRO A 110 -13.22 -1.08 0.74
N ALA A 111 -12.70 -2.21 1.24
CA ALA A 111 -13.05 -2.71 2.56
C ALA A 111 -12.63 -1.74 3.67
N LEU A 112 -11.45 -1.12 3.56
CA LEU A 112 -11.00 -0.09 4.51
C LEU A 112 -11.92 1.13 4.49
N VAL A 113 -12.34 1.64 3.31
CA VAL A 113 -13.30 2.75 3.23
C VAL A 113 -14.60 2.40 3.96
N LEU A 114 -15.18 1.24 3.60
CA LEU A 114 -16.48 0.85 4.14
C LEU A 114 -16.44 0.50 5.62
N THR A 115 -15.32 -0.08 6.09
CA THR A 115 -15.16 -0.46 7.50
C THR A 115 -14.87 0.78 8.36
N ALA A 116 -14.09 1.75 7.87
CA ALA A 116 -13.88 3.04 8.53
C ALA A 116 -15.20 3.83 8.65
N ALA A 117 -15.98 3.89 7.58
CA ALA A 117 -17.31 4.49 7.62
C ALA A 117 -18.24 3.78 8.62
N THR A 118 -18.18 2.44 8.68
CA THR A 118 -18.97 1.66 9.65
C THR A 118 -18.55 1.94 11.09
N ALA A 119 -17.23 2.00 11.34
CA ALA A 119 -16.67 2.18 12.67
C ALA A 119 -17.12 3.50 13.33
N LEU A 120 -17.26 4.56 12.55
CA LEU A 120 -17.61 5.90 13.04
C LEU A 120 -19.08 6.27 12.87
N GLY A 121 -19.75 5.81 11.80
CA GLY A 121 -21.13 6.21 11.46
C GLY A 121 -22.10 5.05 11.28
N GLY A 122 -21.67 3.82 11.57
CA GLY A 122 -22.52 2.63 11.50
C GLY A 122 -22.97 2.26 10.07
N PRO A 123 -24.00 1.39 9.94
CA PRO A 123 -24.50 0.93 8.66
C PRO A 123 -24.96 2.03 7.70
N PRO A 124 -25.58 3.16 8.14
CA PRO A 124 -25.95 4.25 7.25
C PRO A 124 -24.73 4.89 6.54
N ALA A 125 -23.66 5.17 7.27
CA ALA A 125 -22.44 5.73 6.70
C ALA A 125 -21.77 4.75 5.72
N ARG A 126 -21.75 3.46 6.04
CA ARG A 126 -21.29 2.40 5.14
C ARG A 126 -22.01 2.44 3.79
N ALA A 127 -23.33 2.55 3.81
CA ALA A 127 -24.16 2.50 2.59
C ALA A 127 -23.82 3.67 1.64
N VAL A 128 -23.68 4.89 2.16
CA VAL A 128 -23.37 6.08 1.34
C VAL A 128 -21.92 6.14 0.90
N ALA A 129 -21.02 5.40 1.56
CA ALA A 129 -19.59 5.35 1.21
C ALA A 129 -19.25 4.38 0.06
N ALA A 130 -20.21 3.57 -0.42
CA ALA A 130 -19.93 2.53 -1.43
C ALA A 130 -19.35 3.11 -2.74
N ARG A 131 -19.89 4.24 -3.21
CA ARG A 131 -19.42 4.93 -4.42
C ARG A 131 -18.01 5.51 -4.21
N ALA A 132 -17.70 6.01 -3.03
CA ALA A 132 -16.36 6.49 -2.69
C ALA A 132 -15.35 5.34 -2.57
N ALA A 133 -15.77 4.19 -2.06
CA ALA A 133 -14.96 2.98 -2.04
C ALA A 133 -14.63 2.48 -3.46
N ALA A 134 -15.60 2.59 -4.40
CA ALA A 134 -15.36 2.30 -5.80
C ALA A 134 -14.33 3.28 -6.42
N ALA A 135 -14.38 4.56 -6.09
CA ALA A 135 -13.41 5.55 -6.57
C ALA A 135 -11.99 5.21 -6.12
N VAL A 136 -11.80 4.83 -4.85
CA VAL A 136 -10.49 4.39 -4.33
C VAL A 136 -9.99 3.13 -5.05
N GLU A 137 -10.86 2.17 -5.35
CA GLU A 137 -10.49 0.95 -6.08
C GLU A 137 -10.14 1.24 -7.55
N LEU A 138 -10.81 2.20 -8.20
CA LEU A 138 -10.44 2.65 -9.55
C LEU A 138 -9.02 3.25 -9.56
N VAL A 139 -8.67 4.09 -8.57
CA VAL A 139 -7.30 4.61 -8.41
C VAL A 139 -6.30 3.47 -8.23
N HIS A 140 -6.61 2.48 -7.40
CA HIS A 140 -5.72 1.31 -7.27
C HIS A 140 -5.52 0.58 -8.60
N ASN A 141 -6.58 0.35 -9.37
CA ASN A 141 -6.46 -0.36 -10.63
C ASN A 141 -5.79 0.48 -11.73
N PHE A 142 -5.91 1.81 -11.69
CA PHE A 142 -5.09 2.72 -12.51
C PHE A 142 -3.60 2.50 -12.21
N THR A 143 -3.18 2.52 -10.92
CA THR A 143 -1.77 2.32 -10.59
C THR A 143 -1.26 0.96 -11.07
N LEU A 144 -2.05 -0.11 -10.93
CA LEU A 144 -1.66 -1.43 -11.41
C LEU A 144 -1.46 -1.51 -12.92
N LEU A 145 -2.31 -0.83 -13.72
CA LEU A 145 -2.15 -0.78 -15.17
C LEU A 145 -0.85 -0.08 -15.58
N HIS A 146 -0.50 1.01 -14.90
CA HIS A 146 0.71 1.77 -15.18
C HIS A 146 1.96 1.05 -14.66
N ASP A 147 1.91 0.47 -13.46
CA ASP A 147 3.01 -0.33 -12.89
C ASP A 147 3.36 -1.49 -13.81
N ASP A 148 2.37 -2.26 -14.31
CA ASP A 148 2.60 -3.37 -15.24
C ASP A 148 3.40 -2.95 -16.48
N VAL A 149 3.15 -1.75 -17.01
CA VAL A 149 3.90 -1.18 -18.16
C VAL A 149 5.31 -0.76 -17.76
N MET A 150 5.45 -0.05 -16.62
CA MET A 150 6.72 0.50 -16.14
C MET A 150 7.69 -0.61 -15.75
N ASP A 151 7.19 -1.65 -15.07
CA ASP A 151 7.98 -2.78 -14.54
C ASP A 151 8.15 -3.89 -15.58
N ARG A 152 7.51 -3.75 -16.77
CA ARG A 152 7.49 -4.77 -17.83
C ARG A 152 6.92 -6.12 -17.36
N ASP A 153 6.01 -6.11 -16.40
CA ASP A 153 5.36 -7.30 -15.89
C ASP A 153 4.44 -7.92 -16.94
N ALA A 154 4.82 -9.10 -17.45
CA ALA A 154 4.05 -9.79 -18.48
C ALA A 154 2.79 -10.47 -17.92
N THR A 155 2.75 -10.76 -16.62
CA THR A 155 1.64 -11.48 -15.97
C THR A 155 1.25 -10.86 -14.65
N ARG A 156 -0.07 -10.84 -14.37
CA ARG A 156 -0.64 -10.43 -13.09
C ARG A 156 -1.79 -11.36 -12.71
N ARG A 157 -1.79 -11.88 -11.50
CA ARG A 157 -2.82 -12.83 -11.02
C ARG A 157 -3.00 -14.02 -11.97
N HIS A 158 -1.90 -14.60 -12.45
CA HIS A 158 -1.83 -15.73 -13.39
C HIS A 158 -2.46 -15.46 -14.77
N ARG A 159 -2.64 -14.21 -15.16
CA ARG A 159 -3.13 -13.79 -16.47
C ARG A 159 -2.14 -12.84 -17.13
N PRO A 160 -2.06 -12.81 -18.46
CA PRO A 160 -1.32 -11.77 -19.17
C PRO A 160 -1.80 -10.39 -18.74
N THR A 161 -0.88 -9.43 -18.60
CA THR A 161 -1.21 -8.04 -18.24
C THR A 161 -1.89 -7.31 -19.41
N ALA A 162 -2.60 -6.24 -19.12
CA ALA A 162 -3.34 -5.50 -20.16
C ALA A 162 -2.41 -4.99 -21.28
N TRP A 163 -1.20 -4.53 -20.92
CA TRP A 163 -0.26 -4.02 -21.93
C TRP A 163 0.26 -5.10 -22.87
N THR A 164 0.40 -6.35 -22.43
CA THR A 164 0.80 -7.46 -23.31
C THR A 164 -0.31 -7.87 -24.27
N VAL A 165 -1.58 -7.63 -23.92
CA VAL A 165 -2.75 -8.03 -24.71
C VAL A 165 -3.21 -6.92 -25.66
N PHE A 166 -3.22 -5.66 -25.18
CA PHE A 166 -3.78 -4.51 -25.91
C PHE A 166 -2.73 -3.50 -26.36
N GLY A 167 -1.49 -3.62 -25.87
CA GLY A 167 -0.40 -2.68 -26.13
C GLY A 167 -0.20 -1.66 -25.00
N GLU A 168 1.02 -1.09 -24.96
CA GLU A 168 1.44 -0.16 -23.90
C GLU A 168 0.58 1.11 -23.85
N ASN A 169 0.37 1.75 -25.00
CA ASN A 169 -0.40 3.00 -25.08
C ASN A 169 -1.84 2.84 -24.60
N ASP A 170 -2.47 1.73 -24.99
CA ASP A 170 -3.85 1.42 -24.61
C ASP A 170 -3.96 1.12 -23.11
N ALA A 171 -2.97 0.45 -22.52
CA ALA A 171 -2.93 0.22 -21.07
C ALA A 171 -2.75 1.52 -20.28
N ILE A 172 -1.86 2.42 -20.73
CA ILE A 172 -1.64 3.74 -20.13
C ILE A 172 -2.93 4.57 -20.21
N LEU A 173 -3.53 4.71 -21.38
CA LEU A 173 -4.75 5.49 -21.57
C LEU A 173 -5.94 4.90 -20.79
N ALA A 174 -6.02 3.59 -20.64
CA ALA A 174 -7.03 2.97 -19.79
C ALA A 174 -6.82 3.31 -18.31
N GLY A 175 -5.57 3.36 -17.83
CA GLY A 175 -5.23 3.82 -16.49
C GLY A 175 -5.64 5.27 -16.26
N ASP A 176 -5.30 6.18 -17.18
CA ASP A 176 -5.70 7.59 -17.12
C ASP A 176 -7.24 7.75 -17.07
N ALA A 177 -7.94 6.94 -17.88
CA ALA A 177 -9.40 6.94 -17.88
C ALA A 177 -9.99 6.46 -16.55
N LEU A 178 -9.41 5.43 -15.90
CA LEU A 178 -9.84 4.98 -14.57
C LEU A 178 -9.59 6.03 -13.49
N GLN A 179 -8.45 6.75 -13.54
CA GLN A 179 -8.15 7.84 -12.61
C GLN A 179 -9.15 8.99 -12.76
N ALA A 180 -9.42 9.43 -14.00
CA ALA A 180 -10.39 10.47 -14.26
C ALA A 180 -11.80 10.06 -13.80
N LEU A 181 -12.19 8.81 -14.08
CA LEU A 181 -13.47 8.24 -13.66
C LEU A 181 -13.62 8.20 -12.13
N ALA A 182 -12.56 7.88 -11.40
CA ALA A 182 -12.56 7.87 -9.93
C ALA A 182 -12.89 9.25 -9.35
N LEU A 183 -12.27 10.30 -9.86
CA LEU A 183 -12.56 11.68 -9.45
C LEU A 183 -13.98 12.11 -9.87
N GLY A 184 -14.42 11.72 -11.07
CA GLY A 184 -15.79 11.93 -11.53
C GLY A 184 -16.84 11.32 -10.63
N LEU A 185 -16.63 10.07 -10.16
CA LEU A 185 -17.53 9.40 -9.21
C LEU A 185 -17.74 10.19 -7.92
N LEU A 186 -16.67 10.81 -7.40
CA LEU A 186 -16.77 11.64 -6.20
C LEU A 186 -17.40 12.99 -6.51
N ALA A 187 -17.02 13.63 -7.62
CA ALA A 187 -17.55 14.94 -8.00
C ALA A 187 -19.07 14.93 -8.26
N GLU A 188 -19.59 13.83 -8.82
CA GLU A 188 -21.02 13.65 -9.09
C GLU A 188 -21.81 13.12 -7.89
N ASN A 189 -21.17 12.71 -6.82
CA ASN A 189 -21.83 12.17 -5.63
C ASN A 189 -22.41 13.33 -4.79
N PRO A 190 -23.71 13.36 -4.51
CA PRO A 190 -24.36 14.47 -3.80
C PRO A 190 -24.01 14.51 -2.30
N HIS A 191 -23.28 13.55 -1.77
CA HIS A 191 -22.92 13.49 -0.35
C HIS A 191 -22.05 14.70 0.06
N PRO A 192 -22.31 15.35 1.21
CA PRO A 192 -21.54 16.55 1.64
C PRO A 192 -20.03 16.35 1.77
N ALA A 193 -19.58 15.14 2.07
CA ALA A 193 -18.16 14.80 2.17
C ALA A 193 -17.46 14.67 0.82
N SER A 194 -18.19 14.59 -0.29
CA SER A 194 -17.62 14.28 -1.61
C SER A 194 -16.55 15.28 -2.08
N PRO A 195 -16.69 16.60 -1.91
CA PRO A 195 -15.62 17.52 -2.29
C PRO A 195 -14.32 17.30 -1.52
N ALA A 196 -14.40 17.07 -0.20
CA ALA A 196 -13.23 16.80 0.64
C ALA A 196 -12.59 15.45 0.28
N ALA A 197 -13.41 14.42 0.03
CA ALA A 197 -12.94 13.11 -0.40
C ALA A 197 -12.24 13.16 -1.77
N ALA A 198 -12.79 13.93 -2.74
CA ALA A 198 -12.19 14.13 -4.06
C ALA A 198 -10.84 14.85 -3.96
N ALA A 199 -10.76 15.91 -3.14
CA ALA A 199 -9.51 16.65 -2.92
C ALA A 199 -8.45 15.74 -2.28
N ARG A 200 -8.83 14.94 -1.27
CA ARG A 200 -7.91 13.98 -0.61
C ARG A 200 -7.45 12.89 -1.57
N LEU A 201 -8.33 12.32 -2.36
CA LEU A 201 -7.98 11.29 -3.34
C LEU A 201 -7.05 11.84 -4.43
N ALA A 202 -7.30 13.07 -4.91
CA ALA A 202 -6.42 13.72 -5.88
C ALA A 202 -5.02 13.98 -5.31
N ALA A 203 -4.92 14.47 -4.07
CA ALA A 203 -3.64 14.65 -3.38
C ALA A 203 -2.90 13.31 -3.19
N CYS A 204 -3.63 12.26 -2.82
CA CYS A 204 -3.08 10.90 -2.71
C CYS A 204 -2.53 10.38 -4.04
N VAL A 205 -3.21 10.64 -5.17
CA VAL A 205 -2.69 10.26 -6.49
C VAL A 205 -1.36 10.93 -6.80
N VAL A 206 -1.21 12.23 -6.47
CA VAL A 206 0.08 12.93 -6.64
C VAL A 206 1.18 12.29 -5.78
N GLU A 207 0.88 11.94 -4.53
CA GLU A 207 1.81 11.25 -3.63
C GLU A 207 2.19 9.86 -4.17
N LEU A 208 1.22 9.08 -4.69
CA LEU A 208 1.48 7.80 -5.34
C LEU A 208 2.41 7.92 -6.55
N CYS A 209 2.19 8.92 -7.40
CA CYS A 209 3.06 9.19 -8.55
C CYS A 209 4.49 9.54 -8.11
N GLU A 210 4.66 10.32 -7.04
CA GLU A 210 5.99 10.60 -6.48
C GLU A 210 6.64 9.34 -5.90
N GLY A 211 5.86 8.48 -5.20
CA GLY A 211 6.34 7.19 -4.71
C GLY A 211 6.82 6.28 -5.84
N GLN A 212 6.05 6.16 -6.92
CA GLN A 212 6.43 5.38 -8.11
C GLN A 212 7.65 5.95 -8.83
N ARG A 213 7.74 7.28 -8.96
CA ARG A 213 8.93 7.96 -9.51
C ARG A 213 10.16 7.67 -8.68
N ALA A 214 10.04 7.72 -7.35
CA ALA A 214 11.13 7.43 -6.43
C ALA A 214 11.58 5.97 -6.54
N ASP A 215 10.64 5.01 -6.62
CA ASP A 215 10.92 3.59 -6.78
C ASP A 215 11.77 3.33 -8.03
N THR A 216 11.31 3.81 -9.19
CA THR A 216 12.04 3.70 -10.46
C THR A 216 13.42 4.39 -10.41
N ALA A 217 13.54 5.51 -9.71
CA ALA A 217 14.83 6.21 -9.56
C ALA A 217 15.80 5.46 -8.65
N LEU A 218 15.30 4.86 -7.57
CA LEU A 218 16.11 4.06 -6.64
C LEU A 218 16.68 2.79 -7.29
N GLU A 219 15.94 2.17 -8.20
CA GLU A 219 16.40 0.99 -8.92
C GLU A 219 17.66 1.25 -9.77
N ARG A 220 17.82 2.46 -10.28
CA ARG A 220 18.94 2.86 -11.16
C ARG A 220 20.21 3.25 -10.40
N ARG A 221 20.12 3.49 -9.09
CA ARG A 221 21.23 3.94 -8.25
C ARG A 221 22.10 2.75 -7.83
N ALA A 222 23.38 3.00 -7.52
CA ALA A 222 24.24 1.98 -6.94
C ALA A 222 23.73 1.56 -5.53
N PRO A 223 23.96 0.30 -5.10
CA PRO A 223 23.47 -0.20 -3.82
C PRO A 223 23.87 0.67 -2.61
N GLY A 224 25.11 1.16 -2.59
CA GLY A 224 25.62 2.01 -1.50
C GLY A 224 25.15 3.46 -1.51
N GLU A 225 24.40 3.89 -2.54
CA GLU A 225 23.85 5.24 -2.66
C GLU A 225 22.41 5.33 -2.16
N VAL A 226 21.77 4.20 -1.86
CA VAL A 226 20.38 4.13 -1.44
C VAL A 226 20.32 4.04 0.08
N THR A 227 19.63 4.97 0.70
CA THR A 227 19.43 4.99 2.15
C THR A 227 18.13 4.34 2.56
N LEU A 228 18.09 3.77 3.76
CA LEU A 228 16.91 3.17 4.32
C LEU A 228 15.77 4.19 4.49
N ALA A 229 16.10 5.44 4.85
CA ALA A 229 15.11 6.52 4.96
C ALA A 229 14.41 6.83 3.63
N GLU A 230 15.15 6.85 2.51
CA GLU A 230 14.58 7.07 1.18
C GLU A 230 13.61 5.94 0.79
N VAL A 231 13.99 4.68 1.05
CA VAL A 231 13.14 3.52 0.71
C VAL A 231 11.89 3.47 1.59
N LEU A 232 11.97 3.85 2.87
CA LEU A 232 10.80 3.95 3.75
C LEU A 232 9.82 5.04 3.28
N VAL A 233 10.33 6.22 2.90
CA VAL A 233 9.49 7.31 2.35
C VAL A 233 8.83 6.88 1.03
N MET A 234 9.59 6.25 0.15
CA MET A 234 9.06 5.71 -1.11
C MET A 234 7.97 4.67 -0.86
N ALA A 235 8.19 3.70 0.05
CA ALA A 235 7.23 2.64 0.37
C ALA A 235 5.94 3.20 1.00
N GLU A 236 6.07 4.24 1.86
CA GLU A 236 4.92 4.93 2.42
C GLU A 236 4.12 5.65 1.33
N ALA A 237 4.76 6.40 0.45
CA ALA A 237 4.11 7.11 -0.64
C ALA A 237 3.47 6.15 -1.65
N LYS A 238 4.17 5.08 -2.06
CA LYS A 238 3.69 4.11 -3.06
C LYS A 238 2.56 3.22 -2.52
N THR A 239 2.65 2.79 -1.25
CA THR A 239 1.73 1.78 -0.68
C THR A 239 0.89 2.34 0.47
N GLY A 240 1.49 3.02 1.44
CA GLY A 240 0.81 3.54 2.63
C GLY A 240 -0.22 4.60 2.31
N ALA A 241 0.09 5.52 1.41
CA ALA A 241 -0.75 6.68 1.07
C ALA A 241 -2.17 6.29 0.68
N LEU A 242 -2.36 5.28 -0.18
CA LEU A 242 -3.70 4.91 -0.62
C LEU A 242 -4.48 4.13 0.45
N LEU A 243 -3.82 3.38 1.34
CA LEU A 243 -4.50 2.74 2.46
C LEU A 243 -4.93 3.79 3.49
N GLY A 244 -4.10 4.79 3.78
CA GLY A 244 -4.44 5.94 4.62
C GLY A 244 -5.60 6.73 4.03
N CYS A 245 -5.50 7.10 2.76
CA CYS A 245 -6.57 7.79 2.04
C CYS A 245 -7.90 7.01 2.08
N ALA A 246 -7.87 5.68 1.92
CA ALA A 246 -9.07 4.85 2.01
C ALA A 246 -9.75 4.95 3.37
N CYS A 247 -8.98 4.85 4.47
CA CYS A 247 -9.51 4.98 5.82
C CYS A 247 -10.06 6.39 6.08
N ALA A 248 -9.34 7.42 5.66
CA ALA A 248 -9.75 8.82 5.80
C ALA A 248 -11.02 9.15 5.00
N VAL A 249 -11.15 8.63 3.77
CA VAL A 249 -12.38 8.79 2.96
C VAL A 249 -13.56 8.14 3.66
N GLY A 250 -13.40 6.95 4.24
CA GLY A 250 -14.43 6.31 5.05
C GLY A 250 -14.88 7.17 6.24
N ALA A 251 -13.92 7.77 6.95
CA ALA A 251 -14.19 8.68 8.07
C ALA A 251 -14.97 9.94 7.62
N LEU A 252 -14.58 10.54 6.50
CA LEU A 252 -15.28 11.70 5.92
C LEU A 252 -16.76 11.36 5.63
N TYR A 253 -17.04 10.19 5.06
CA TYR A 253 -18.41 9.75 4.78
C TYR A 253 -19.22 9.37 6.03
N ALA A 254 -18.55 9.14 7.15
CA ALA A 254 -19.18 9.01 8.46
C ALA A 254 -19.47 10.37 9.13
N GLY A 255 -19.03 11.49 8.56
CA GLY A 255 -19.17 12.82 9.14
C GLY A 255 -18.17 13.10 10.27
N ALA A 256 -17.04 12.37 10.31
CA ALA A 256 -16.01 12.52 11.33
C ALA A 256 -15.31 13.89 11.26
N GLY A 257 -14.79 14.34 12.40
CA GLY A 257 -13.97 15.54 12.49
C GLY A 257 -12.55 15.36 11.95
N GLU A 258 -11.81 16.45 11.85
CA GLU A 258 -10.44 16.43 11.30
C GLU A 258 -9.48 15.52 12.08
N GLU A 259 -9.67 15.40 13.40
CA GLU A 259 -8.84 14.58 14.28
C GLU A 259 -9.02 13.08 13.98
N GLU A 260 -10.26 12.60 13.90
CA GLU A 260 -10.55 11.20 13.56
C GLU A 260 -10.15 10.87 12.12
N VAL A 261 -10.39 11.79 11.17
CA VAL A 261 -9.96 11.63 9.77
C VAL A 261 -8.44 11.53 9.70
N GLY A 262 -7.70 12.38 10.42
CA GLY A 262 -6.23 12.34 10.47
C GLY A 262 -5.69 11.08 11.14
N ALA A 263 -6.31 10.63 12.23
CA ALA A 263 -5.91 9.41 12.93
C ALA A 263 -6.18 8.15 12.08
N LEU A 264 -7.29 8.08 11.34
CA LEU A 264 -7.56 6.97 10.41
C LEU A 264 -6.65 7.01 9.17
N ASP A 265 -6.26 8.18 8.67
CA ASP A 265 -5.23 8.29 7.64
C ASP A 265 -3.90 7.69 8.15
N ALA A 266 -3.47 8.09 9.36
CA ALA A 266 -2.26 7.58 9.99
C ALA A 266 -2.33 6.05 10.21
N PHE A 267 -3.43 5.52 10.73
CA PHE A 267 -3.68 4.10 10.85
C PHE A 267 -3.45 3.35 9.53
N GLY A 268 -4.10 3.81 8.47
CA GLY A 268 -3.99 3.18 7.15
C GLY A 268 -2.58 3.24 6.56
N ARG A 269 -1.84 4.35 6.78
CA ARG A 269 -0.44 4.51 6.36
C ARG A 269 0.49 3.54 7.10
N GLN A 270 0.35 3.44 8.43
CA GLN A 270 1.15 2.52 9.23
C GLN A 270 0.88 1.06 8.86
N ALA A 271 -0.39 0.68 8.73
CA ALA A 271 -0.78 -0.66 8.27
C ALA A 271 -0.27 -0.96 6.85
N GLY A 272 -0.29 0.04 5.95
CA GLY A 272 0.22 -0.06 4.60
C GLY A 272 1.73 -0.26 4.53
N LEU A 273 2.48 0.44 5.37
CA LEU A 273 3.93 0.26 5.45
C LEU A 273 4.31 -1.09 6.09
N ALA A 274 3.57 -1.53 7.13
CA ALA A 274 3.73 -2.87 7.67
C ALA A 274 3.45 -3.95 6.61
N PHE A 275 2.40 -3.78 5.82
CA PHE A 275 2.09 -4.66 4.69
C PHE A 275 3.22 -4.72 3.67
N GLN A 276 3.80 -3.57 3.27
CA GLN A 276 4.92 -3.53 2.31
C GLN A 276 6.16 -4.24 2.86
N LEU A 277 6.49 -4.04 4.14
CA LEU A 277 7.61 -4.75 4.80
C LEU A 277 7.43 -6.26 4.74
N ILE A 278 6.22 -6.75 5.01
CA ILE A 278 5.89 -8.16 4.93
C ILE A 278 5.90 -8.68 3.49
N ASP A 279 5.40 -7.90 2.54
CA ASP A 279 5.40 -8.27 1.11
C ASP A 279 6.84 -8.40 0.58
N ASP A 280 7.74 -7.49 0.98
CA ASP A 280 9.17 -7.55 0.66
C ASP A 280 9.86 -8.76 1.32
N VAL A 281 9.48 -9.14 2.54
CA VAL A 281 9.95 -10.39 3.18
C VAL A 281 9.48 -11.61 2.37
N ILE A 282 8.22 -11.63 1.96
CA ILE A 282 7.68 -12.71 1.12
C ILE A 282 8.36 -12.78 -0.24
N GLY A 283 8.72 -11.65 -0.85
CA GLY A 283 9.46 -11.57 -2.11
C GLY A 283 10.82 -12.26 -2.09
N ILE A 284 11.42 -12.40 -0.89
CA ILE A 284 12.72 -13.06 -0.69
C ILE A 284 12.56 -14.48 -0.12
N TRP A 285 11.75 -14.67 0.93
CA TRP A 285 11.64 -15.93 1.69
C TRP A 285 10.31 -16.65 1.50
N GLY A 286 9.42 -16.14 0.66
CA GLY A 286 8.09 -16.74 0.47
C GLY A 286 8.14 -18.11 -0.18
N ASP A 287 7.21 -18.98 0.24
CA ASP A 287 7.02 -20.30 -0.36
C ASP A 287 6.44 -20.17 -1.79
N PRO A 288 7.12 -20.68 -2.84
CA PRO A 288 6.62 -20.66 -4.21
C PRO A 288 5.23 -21.27 -4.39
N ALA A 289 4.90 -22.30 -3.60
CA ALA A 289 3.58 -22.94 -3.67
C ALA A 289 2.45 -22.01 -3.23
N ARG A 290 2.75 -21.02 -2.36
CA ARG A 290 1.77 -20.05 -1.84
C ARG A 290 1.80 -18.73 -2.60
N THR A 291 2.98 -18.27 -3.02
CA THR A 291 3.19 -16.96 -3.67
C THR A 291 2.97 -17.00 -5.18
N GLY A 292 3.14 -18.17 -5.79
CA GLY A 292 3.15 -18.35 -7.24
C GLY A 292 4.39 -17.78 -7.94
N LYS A 293 5.38 -17.26 -7.16
CA LYS A 293 6.66 -16.75 -7.68
C LYS A 293 7.80 -17.61 -7.11
N PRO A 294 8.93 -17.74 -7.81
CA PRO A 294 10.13 -18.39 -7.26
C PRO A 294 10.59 -17.71 -5.97
N ALA A 295 11.13 -18.47 -5.01
CA ALA A 295 11.80 -17.89 -3.86
C ALA A 295 12.97 -17.00 -4.32
N GLY A 296 13.18 -15.86 -3.67
CA GLY A 296 14.21 -14.91 -4.08
C GLY A 296 13.91 -14.10 -5.35
N ALA A 297 12.66 -14.07 -5.81
CA ALA A 297 12.27 -13.34 -7.02
C ALA A 297 12.71 -11.86 -6.99
N ASP A 298 12.60 -11.20 -5.84
CA ASP A 298 13.05 -9.81 -5.66
C ASP A 298 14.58 -9.67 -5.76
N LEU A 299 15.32 -10.67 -5.32
CA LEU A 299 16.79 -10.70 -5.42
C LEU A 299 17.24 -10.95 -6.87
N ALA A 300 16.54 -11.85 -7.58
CA ALA A 300 16.76 -12.08 -9.00
C ALA A 300 16.51 -10.81 -9.83
N ALA A 301 15.47 -10.07 -9.50
CA ALA A 301 15.14 -8.77 -10.11
C ALA A 301 16.04 -7.61 -9.62
N ARG A 302 16.98 -7.85 -8.70
CA ARG A 302 17.86 -6.81 -8.11
C ARG A 302 17.09 -5.69 -7.42
N LYS A 303 15.88 -5.96 -6.98
CA LYS A 303 15.05 -4.99 -6.29
C LYS A 303 15.72 -4.53 -4.99
N LYS A 304 15.74 -3.23 -4.76
CA LYS A 304 16.22 -2.63 -3.50
C LYS A 304 15.08 -2.55 -2.49
N SER A 305 14.52 -3.72 -2.16
CA SER A 305 13.45 -3.86 -1.17
C SER A 305 13.93 -3.48 0.22
N LEU A 306 13.02 -3.21 1.13
CA LEU A 306 13.32 -2.77 2.50
C LEU A 306 14.29 -3.71 3.24
N PRO A 307 14.13 -5.06 3.22
CA PRO A 307 15.08 -5.98 3.85
C PRO A 307 16.47 -5.92 3.22
N VAL A 308 16.54 -5.75 1.90
CA VAL A 308 17.82 -5.65 1.16
C VAL A 308 18.58 -4.38 1.54
N VAL A 309 17.90 -3.23 1.55
CA VAL A 309 18.57 -1.96 1.91
C VAL A 309 18.94 -1.94 3.39
N ALA A 310 18.11 -2.51 4.27
CA ALA A 310 18.47 -2.68 5.68
C ALA A 310 19.74 -3.54 5.83
N ALA A 311 19.86 -4.64 5.08
CA ALA A 311 21.05 -5.48 5.07
C ALA A 311 22.29 -4.74 4.53
N LEU A 312 22.15 -4.02 3.41
CA LEU A 312 23.25 -3.24 2.80
C LEU A 312 23.78 -2.14 3.73
N THR A 313 22.90 -1.55 4.55
CA THR A 313 23.24 -0.44 5.46
C THR A 313 23.55 -0.89 6.89
N SER A 314 23.58 -2.20 7.18
CA SER A 314 23.75 -2.76 8.52
C SER A 314 25.14 -2.60 9.12
N GLY A 315 26.16 -2.27 8.30
CA GLY A 315 27.56 -2.17 8.73
C GLY A 315 28.23 -3.52 9.07
N THR A 316 27.57 -4.65 8.81
CA THR A 316 28.11 -5.99 9.07
C THR A 316 29.06 -6.45 7.94
N PRO A 317 29.95 -7.44 8.17
CA PRO A 317 30.72 -8.04 7.08
C PRO A 317 29.86 -8.63 5.95
N ALA A 318 28.66 -9.13 6.27
CA ALA A 318 27.72 -9.62 5.28
C ALA A 318 27.13 -8.51 4.39
N ALA A 319 27.05 -7.26 4.89
CA ALA A 319 26.66 -6.11 4.08
C ALA A 319 27.65 -5.84 2.95
N ALA A 320 28.96 -5.97 3.21
CA ALA A 320 30.01 -5.81 2.19
C ALA A 320 29.88 -6.91 1.12
N GLU A 321 29.68 -8.17 1.52
CA GLU A 321 29.44 -9.28 0.57
C GLU A 321 28.19 -9.02 -0.28
N LEU A 322 27.10 -8.53 0.32
CA LEU A 322 25.87 -8.20 -0.40
C LEU A 322 26.09 -7.06 -1.41
N ALA A 323 26.83 -6.03 -1.03
CA ALA A 323 27.18 -4.91 -1.92
C ALA A 323 27.97 -5.38 -3.14
N GLU A 324 28.94 -6.28 -2.97
CA GLU A 324 29.69 -6.90 -4.07
C GLU A 324 28.77 -7.72 -5.00
N LEU A 325 27.86 -8.50 -4.41
CA LEU A 325 26.86 -9.25 -5.18
C LEU A 325 25.96 -8.33 -6.00
N TYR A 326 25.54 -7.20 -5.46
CA TYR A 326 24.69 -6.21 -6.15
C TYR A 326 25.47 -5.33 -7.15
N ALA A 327 26.79 -5.22 -7.05
CA ALA A 327 27.61 -4.41 -7.97
C ALA A 327 27.84 -5.06 -9.34
N ARG A 328 27.65 -6.37 -9.47
CA ARG A 328 27.85 -7.15 -10.70
C ARG A 328 26.52 -7.66 -11.26
N PRO A 329 26.43 -7.98 -12.55
CA PRO A 329 25.22 -8.58 -13.14
C PRO A 329 24.81 -9.85 -12.40
N HIS A 330 23.49 -10.05 -12.27
CA HIS A 330 22.92 -11.24 -11.65
C HIS A 330 23.35 -12.50 -12.40
N GLN A 331 23.69 -13.56 -11.66
CA GLN A 331 23.99 -14.89 -12.20
C GLN A 331 22.89 -15.85 -11.73
N GLN A 332 22.39 -16.65 -12.64
CA GLN A 332 21.34 -17.64 -12.34
C GLN A 332 21.81 -18.60 -11.22
N GLY A 333 20.98 -18.80 -10.21
CA GLY A 333 21.27 -19.67 -9.08
C GLY A 333 21.96 -18.97 -7.89
N GLU A 334 22.16 -17.64 -7.96
CA GLU A 334 22.72 -16.88 -6.84
C GLU A 334 21.70 -16.47 -5.77
N GLU A 335 20.41 -16.68 -6.04
CA GLU A 335 19.30 -16.23 -5.20
C GLU A 335 19.41 -16.82 -3.78
N GLU A 336 19.73 -18.10 -3.65
CA GLU A 336 19.91 -18.76 -2.36
C GLU A 336 21.07 -18.14 -1.56
N ARG A 337 22.19 -17.88 -2.23
CA ARG A 337 23.35 -17.22 -1.61
C ARG A 337 22.97 -15.80 -1.16
N MET A 338 22.33 -15.03 -2.02
CA MET A 338 21.90 -13.67 -1.71
C MET A 338 20.93 -13.65 -0.53
N THR A 339 19.97 -14.59 -0.51
CA THR A 339 19.01 -14.76 0.61
C THR A 339 19.74 -14.98 1.94
N LEU A 340 20.71 -15.90 1.98
CA LEU A 340 21.52 -16.15 3.18
C LEU A 340 22.35 -14.94 3.60
N VAL A 341 22.86 -14.18 2.64
CA VAL A 341 23.66 -12.97 2.93
C VAL A 341 22.78 -11.86 3.51
N VAL A 342 21.58 -11.63 2.96
CA VAL A 342 20.60 -10.68 3.51
C VAL A 342 20.19 -11.07 4.92
N GLU A 343 19.98 -12.36 5.18
CA GLU A 343 19.64 -12.88 6.51
C GLU A 343 20.78 -12.67 7.51
N ARG A 344 22.01 -13.06 7.16
CA ARG A 344 23.22 -12.83 8.00
C ARG A 344 23.49 -11.35 8.28
N ALA A 345 23.11 -10.47 7.37
CA ALA A 345 23.20 -9.03 7.56
C ALA A 345 22.05 -8.45 8.41
N GLY A 346 21.10 -9.28 8.85
CA GLY A 346 19.98 -8.89 9.70
C GLY A 346 18.79 -8.26 8.97
N GLY A 347 18.76 -8.31 7.64
CA GLY A 347 17.70 -7.65 6.85
C GLY A 347 16.30 -8.22 7.11
N ARG A 348 16.19 -9.55 7.29
CA ARG A 348 14.93 -10.21 7.62
C ARG A 348 14.39 -9.80 8.97
N ASP A 349 15.21 -9.92 10.01
CA ASP A 349 14.83 -9.61 11.40
C ASP A 349 14.45 -8.14 11.54
N TRP A 350 15.22 -7.26 10.88
CA TRP A 350 14.92 -5.84 10.85
C TRP A 350 13.54 -5.57 10.23
N ALA A 351 13.25 -6.16 9.07
CA ALA A 351 11.96 -5.93 8.38
C ALA A 351 10.77 -6.44 9.20
N GLN A 352 10.91 -7.61 9.85
CA GLN A 352 9.87 -8.16 10.73
C GLN A 352 9.66 -7.29 11.97
N ALA A 353 10.73 -6.80 12.59
CA ALA A 353 10.65 -5.90 13.75
C ALA A 353 10.00 -4.56 13.36
N GLN A 354 10.36 -4.00 12.21
CA GLN A 354 9.72 -2.78 11.70
C GLN A 354 8.25 -2.98 11.38
N ALA A 355 7.87 -4.10 10.78
CA ALA A 355 6.46 -4.41 10.52
C ALA A 355 5.64 -4.48 11.82
N ALA A 356 6.19 -5.11 12.86
CA ALA A 356 5.55 -5.16 14.18
C ALA A 356 5.41 -3.77 14.82
N ASP A 357 6.46 -2.93 14.75
CA ASP A 357 6.43 -1.55 15.26
C ASP A 357 5.38 -0.69 14.53
N ARG A 358 5.31 -0.81 13.19
CA ARG A 358 4.30 -0.11 12.39
C ARG A 358 2.88 -0.56 12.72
N MET A 359 2.67 -1.86 12.97
CA MET A 359 1.36 -2.35 13.41
C MET A 359 0.99 -1.86 14.82
N ALA A 360 1.94 -1.79 15.76
CA ALA A 360 1.68 -1.21 17.07
C ALA A 360 1.24 0.26 16.96
N ARG A 361 1.93 1.06 16.16
CA ARG A 361 1.53 2.46 15.89
C ARG A 361 0.17 2.55 15.21
N ALA A 362 -0.13 1.64 14.27
CA ALA A 362 -1.45 1.59 13.64
C ALA A 362 -2.55 1.36 14.69
N VAL A 363 -2.34 0.47 15.65
CA VAL A 363 -3.30 0.24 16.75
C VAL A 363 -3.49 1.49 17.60
N ASP A 364 -2.41 2.20 17.93
CA ASP A 364 -2.48 3.45 18.70
C ASP A 364 -3.26 4.54 17.94
N ASP A 365 -3.01 4.68 16.62
CA ASP A 365 -3.73 5.61 15.76
C ASP A 365 -5.23 5.25 15.65
N LEU A 366 -5.53 3.95 15.51
CA LEU A 366 -6.91 3.45 15.48
C LEU A 366 -7.64 3.73 16.80
N ALA A 367 -7.00 3.52 17.94
CA ALA A 367 -7.60 3.77 19.26
C ALA A 367 -7.92 5.26 19.48
N ARG A 368 -7.15 6.19 18.87
CA ARG A 368 -7.45 7.62 18.89
C ARG A 368 -8.67 7.98 18.03
N ALA A 369 -8.82 7.33 16.87
CA ALA A 369 -9.92 7.60 15.95
C ALA A 369 -11.22 6.93 16.39
N VAL A 370 -11.14 5.70 16.93
CA VAL A 370 -12.28 4.83 17.28
C VAL A 370 -12.07 4.34 18.72
N PRO A 371 -12.44 5.15 19.73
CA PRO A 371 -12.19 4.80 21.14
C PRO A 371 -12.94 3.57 21.63
N ASP A 372 -14.08 3.23 21.00
CA ASP A 372 -14.83 2.01 21.32
C ASP A 372 -14.21 0.79 20.58
N PRO A 373 -13.57 -0.15 21.30
CA PRO A 373 -12.95 -1.33 20.71
C PRO A 373 -13.92 -2.20 19.90
N ALA A 374 -15.21 -2.20 20.25
CA ALA A 374 -16.22 -2.97 19.54
C ALA A 374 -16.40 -2.47 18.09
N ASN A 375 -16.22 -1.19 17.85
CA ASN A 375 -16.30 -0.57 16.52
C ASN A 375 -14.95 -0.65 15.76
N ALA A 376 -13.83 -0.76 16.45
CA ALA A 376 -12.48 -0.83 15.86
C ALA A 376 -12.14 -2.21 15.28
N GLY A 377 -12.79 -3.28 15.76
CA GLY A 377 -12.41 -4.67 15.47
C GLY A 377 -12.33 -5.01 13.98
N GLY A 378 -13.22 -4.46 13.15
CA GLY A 378 -13.19 -4.70 11.71
C GLY A 378 -11.95 -4.12 11.01
N LEU A 379 -11.52 -2.91 11.38
CA LEU A 379 -10.31 -2.28 10.85
C LEU A 379 -9.06 -3.03 11.32
N LEU A 380 -9.03 -3.44 12.58
CA LEU A 380 -7.94 -4.24 13.12
C LEU A 380 -7.82 -5.59 12.40
N ALA A 381 -8.94 -6.29 12.18
CA ALA A 381 -8.95 -7.55 11.45
C ALA A 381 -8.42 -7.42 10.01
N LEU A 382 -8.76 -6.33 9.31
CA LEU A 382 -8.22 -6.04 7.98
C LEU A 382 -6.70 -5.77 8.01
N ALA A 383 -6.21 -4.98 8.98
CA ALA A 383 -4.79 -4.70 9.14
C ALA A 383 -3.99 -5.98 9.47
N GLU A 384 -4.50 -6.82 10.37
CA GLU A 384 -3.90 -8.11 10.67
C GLU A 384 -3.92 -9.06 9.46
N PHE A 385 -5.01 -9.10 8.70
CA PHE A 385 -5.11 -9.93 7.50
C PHE A 385 -4.05 -9.61 6.45
N VAL A 386 -3.70 -8.34 6.29
CA VAL A 386 -2.68 -7.94 5.30
C VAL A 386 -1.25 -8.21 5.80
N THR A 387 -1.04 -8.28 7.11
CA THR A 387 0.28 -8.49 7.71
C THR A 387 0.57 -9.95 8.14
N ARG A 388 -0.46 -10.78 8.36
CA ARG A 388 -0.29 -12.21 8.77
C ARG A 388 0.10 -13.17 7.64
N ARG A 389 0.50 -12.69 6.47
CA ARG A 389 0.82 -13.54 5.30
C ARG A 389 2.12 -14.34 5.41
N THR A 390 2.87 -14.18 6.48
CA THR A 390 4.24 -14.73 6.65
C THR A 390 4.30 -16.18 7.13
N SER A 391 3.19 -16.80 7.49
CA SER A 391 3.18 -18.19 7.99
C SER A 391 2.47 -19.14 7.06
#